data_45dcb07d400a0f45224b880f957bc2f2
#
_entry.id   45dcb07d400a0f45224b880f957bc2f2
#
_cell.length_a   1.000
_cell.length_b   1.000
_cell.length_c   1.000
_cell.angle_alpha   90.00
_cell.angle_beta   90.00
_cell.angle_gamma   90.00
#
_symmetry.space_group_name_H-M   'P 1'
#
loop_
_entity.id
_entity.type
_entity.pdbx_description
1 polymer ?
#
loop_
_entity_poly.entity_id
_entity_poly.type
_entity_poly.pdbx_seq_one_letter_code
_entity_poly.pdbx_strand_id
1 'polypeptide(L)'
;MMQHDRADRTEERRKDSSVRGYVGAPGSVERASDVGRPAGPLGVLLVTASGEVKQQVLLILRRLDYTKPLGASRRMQEAQRWIEALQPDAVLLHVAASDRAGLSLLPTIRDLRSPPVVVVLSEESSDTLREHCRESGAQVFLDMTRPECDGLPSVLATLWYDRRHPQRRAQNLEHIGLQW
;
A
#
# COMPACT_ATOMS: atom_id res chain seq x y z
N MET A 1 -65.49 -22.52 19.98
CA MET A 1 -65.22 -21.59 21.05
C MET A 1 -63.68 -21.47 21.11
N MET A 2 -63.15 -20.46 20.34
CA MET A 2 -62.38 -19.35 20.91
C MET A 2 -61.03 -19.83 21.49
N GLN A 3 -59.96 -19.41 21.07
CA GLN A 3 -59.26 -18.18 20.72
C GLN A 3 -57.78 -18.42 20.92
N HIS A 4 -57.03 -17.99 19.95
CA HIS A 4 -55.82 -17.17 20.08
C HIS A 4 -54.71 -17.66 20.98
N ASP A 5 -53.55 -18.00 20.35
CA ASP A 5 -52.47 -17.08 20.61
C ASP A 5 -51.46 -17.07 19.45
N ARG A 6 -51.33 -15.91 18.89
CA ARG A 6 -50.28 -15.42 18.02
C ARG A 6 -49.31 -14.72 18.93
N ALA A 7 -48.09 -15.10 18.90
CA ALA A 7 -46.87 -14.36 19.21
C ALA A 7 -45.87 -15.41 19.65
N ASP A 8 -44.84 -15.61 18.94
CA ASP A 8 -43.61 -14.85 19.05
C ASP A 8 -42.60 -15.41 18.01
N ARG A 9 -42.57 -14.81 16.86
CA ARG A 9 -41.52 -15.06 15.84
C ARG A 9 -40.87 -13.74 15.52
N THR A 10 -40.24 -13.14 16.48
CA THR A 10 -39.39 -11.95 16.26
C THR A 10 -38.39 -11.87 17.37
N GLU A 11 -37.29 -12.62 17.24
CA GLU A 11 -36.03 -12.25 17.89
C GLU A 11 -34.90 -13.25 17.63
N GLU A 12 -34.62 -13.48 16.36
CA GLU A 12 -33.32 -14.10 16.04
C GLU A 12 -32.75 -13.55 14.73
N ARG A 13 -32.72 -12.26 14.65
CA ARG A 13 -32.00 -11.52 13.60
C ARG A 13 -31.20 -10.39 14.20
N ARG A 14 -30.29 -10.68 15.10
CA ARG A 14 -29.26 -9.72 15.48
C ARG A 14 -28.06 -10.49 15.98
N LYS A 15 -27.12 -10.73 15.14
CA LYS A 15 -25.70 -10.71 15.40
C LYS A 15 -24.98 -11.34 14.21
N ASP A 16 -25.01 -10.64 13.10
CA ASP A 16 -23.95 -10.81 12.11
C ASP A 16 -23.54 -9.43 11.60
N SER A 17 -22.91 -8.67 12.50
CA SER A 17 -22.09 -7.52 12.14
C SER A 17 -20.67 -7.98 11.97
N SER A 18 -20.50 -8.92 11.05
CA SER A 18 -19.18 -9.24 10.50
C SER A 18 -18.64 -7.99 9.81
N VAL A 19 -17.56 -7.54 10.37
CA VAL A 19 -16.57 -6.61 9.85
C VAL A 19 -16.57 -6.61 8.32
N ARG A 20 -17.31 -5.70 7.71
CA ARG A 20 -17.19 -5.38 6.30
C ARG A 20 -15.81 -4.77 6.11
N GLY A 21 -14.89 -5.62 5.68
CA GLY A 21 -13.63 -5.16 5.16
C GLY A 21 -13.90 -4.05 4.14
N TYR A 22 -13.20 -2.96 4.27
CA TYR A 22 -13.28 -1.80 3.40
C TYR A 22 -12.84 -2.22 1.98
N VAL A 23 -13.78 -2.72 1.21
CA VAL A 23 -13.69 -2.84 -0.24
C VAL A 23 -14.35 -1.59 -0.78
N GLY A 24 -13.65 -0.46 -0.63
CA GLY A 24 -14.03 0.75 -1.31
C GLY A 24 -13.83 0.54 -2.80
N ALA A 25 -14.92 0.52 -3.56
CA ALA A 25 -14.86 0.71 -5.00
C ALA A 25 -14.12 2.03 -5.28
N PRO A 26 -13.32 2.13 -6.36
CA PRO A 26 -12.63 3.36 -6.72
C PRO A 26 -13.65 4.47 -6.93
N GLY A 27 -13.75 5.37 -5.95
CA GLY A 27 -14.51 6.62 -6.12
C GLY A 27 -13.88 7.41 -7.28
N SER A 28 -14.74 8.02 -8.08
CA SER A 28 -14.38 8.82 -9.24
C SER A 28 -13.26 9.82 -8.87
N VAL A 29 -12.05 9.55 -9.35
CA VAL A 29 -10.90 10.43 -9.16
C VAL A 29 -10.90 11.40 -10.33
N GLU A 30 -11.21 12.67 -10.07
CA GLU A 30 -10.98 13.75 -11.03
C GLU A 30 -9.51 13.75 -11.45
N ARG A 31 -9.29 13.59 -12.74
CA ARG A 31 -7.97 13.67 -13.37
C ARG A 31 -7.49 15.12 -13.34
N ALA A 32 -6.66 15.44 -12.35
CA ALA A 32 -5.87 16.66 -12.39
C ALA A 32 -4.54 16.37 -13.08
N SER A 33 -4.31 17.01 -14.21
CA SER A 33 -3.04 17.06 -14.92
C SER A 33 -1.90 17.51 -13.98
N ASP A 34 -0.76 16.87 -14.09
CA ASP A 34 0.39 16.81 -13.19
C ASP A 34 1.24 18.10 -13.10
N VAL A 35 0.63 19.26 -13.31
CA VAL A 35 1.27 20.56 -13.12
C VAL A 35 0.72 21.19 -11.86
N GLY A 36 1.42 20.96 -10.72
CA GLY A 36 1.12 21.61 -9.47
C GLY A 36 0.11 20.85 -8.60
N ARG A 37 0.32 19.56 -8.34
CA ARG A 37 -0.46 18.83 -7.33
C ARG A 37 -0.27 19.51 -5.98
N PRO A 38 -1.34 20.09 -5.40
CA PRO A 38 -1.20 20.77 -4.13
C PRO A 38 -0.78 19.80 -3.04
N ALA A 39 -0.19 20.34 -2.02
CA ALA A 39 0.40 19.70 -0.85
C ALA A 39 -0.56 18.80 -0.03
N GLY A 40 -1.25 17.86 -0.68
CA GLY A 40 -2.08 16.83 -0.05
C GLY A 40 -1.26 15.68 0.54
N PRO A 41 -1.91 14.77 1.27
CA PRO A 41 -1.26 13.57 1.79
C PRO A 41 -0.75 12.67 0.66
N LEU A 42 0.31 11.92 0.94
CA LEU A 42 0.91 10.93 0.04
C LEU A 42 -0.06 9.76 -0.19
N GLY A 43 -0.48 9.55 -1.43
CA GLY A 43 -1.34 8.42 -1.81
C GLY A 43 -0.56 7.11 -1.83
N VAL A 44 -0.90 6.17 -0.95
CA VAL A 44 -0.17 4.91 -0.76
C VAL A 44 -1.06 3.72 -1.06
N LEU A 45 -0.62 2.84 -1.97
CA LEU A 45 -1.26 1.57 -2.26
C LEU A 45 -0.42 0.43 -1.65
N LEU A 46 -1.08 -0.49 -0.94
CA LEU A 46 -0.43 -1.68 -0.40
C LEU A 46 -0.75 -2.91 -1.26
N VAL A 47 0.27 -3.71 -1.57
CA VAL A 47 0.13 -5.00 -2.25
C VAL A 47 0.69 -6.08 -1.34
N THR A 48 -0.18 -6.94 -0.80
CA THR A 48 0.22 -8.03 0.11
C THR A 48 -0.80 -9.15 0.15
N ALA A 49 -0.34 -10.39 0.16
CA ALA A 49 -1.15 -11.57 0.42
C ALA A 49 -1.38 -11.79 1.93
N SER A 50 -0.47 -11.29 2.79
CA SER A 50 -0.54 -11.44 4.24
C SER A 50 -1.62 -10.53 4.86
N GLY A 51 -2.54 -11.14 5.62
CA GLY A 51 -3.55 -10.39 6.39
C GLY A 51 -2.94 -9.62 7.56
N GLU A 52 -1.91 -10.17 8.18
CA GLU A 52 -1.20 -9.56 9.31
C GLU A 52 -0.42 -8.32 8.88
N VAL A 53 0.42 -8.45 7.85
CA VAL A 53 1.16 -7.32 7.27
C VAL A 53 0.21 -6.22 6.81
N LYS A 54 -0.94 -6.61 6.20
CA LYS A 54 -1.97 -5.64 5.82
C LYS A 54 -2.46 -4.82 7.01
N GLN A 55 -2.80 -5.48 8.11
CA GLN A 55 -3.30 -4.79 9.31
C GLN A 55 -2.24 -3.87 9.91
N GLN A 56 -1.01 -4.37 10.06
CA GLN A 56 0.11 -3.63 10.61
C GLN A 56 0.43 -2.37 9.78
N VAL A 57 0.61 -2.54 8.47
CA VAL A 57 0.94 -1.43 7.57
C VAL A 57 -0.19 -0.40 7.51
N LEU A 58 -1.45 -0.83 7.40
CA LEU A 58 -2.58 0.11 7.39
C LEU A 58 -2.71 0.87 8.71
N LEU A 59 -2.37 0.25 9.84
CA LEU A 59 -2.35 0.94 11.13
C LEU A 59 -1.27 2.03 11.16
N ILE A 60 -0.08 1.74 10.64
CA ILE A 60 1.00 2.74 10.50
C ILE A 60 0.54 3.89 9.61
N LEU A 61 0.04 3.59 8.39
CA LEU A 61 -0.39 4.61 7.45
C LEU A 61 -1.46 5.54 8.00
N ARG A 62 -2.41 5.01 8.79
CA ARG A 62 -3.49 5.82 9.40
C ARG A 62 -3.01 6.75 10.51
N ARG A 63 -1.87 6.46 11.13
CA ARG A 63 -1.27 7.31 12.18
C ARG A 63 -0.46 8.46 11.61
N LEU A 64 -0.15 8.43 10.33
CA LEU A 64 0.68 9.43 9.66
C LEU A 64 -0.21 10.41 8.90
N ASP A 65 -0.37 11.62 9.42
CA ASP A 65 -1.25 12.67 8.85
C ASP A 65 -0.89 13.06 7.42
N TYR A 66 0.35 12.79 7.01
CA TYR A 66 0.83 13.06 5.67
C TYR A 66 0.66 11.90 4.69
N THR A 67 -0.01 10.82 5.07
CA THR A 67 -0.32 9.67 4.20
C THR A 67 -1.82 9.47 4.01
N LYS A 68 -2.20 8.95 2.83
CA LYS A 68 -3.56 8.54 2.50
C LYS A 68 -3.54 7.12 1.96
N PRO A 69 -3.97 6.11 2.74
CA PRO A 69 -4.12 4.76 2.21
C PRO A 69 -5.18 4.74 1.09
N LEU A 70 -4.79 4.35 -0.11
CA LEU A 70 -5.70 4.25 -1.27
C LEU A 70 -6.39 2.88 -1.34
N GLY A 71 -5.78 1.86 -0.73
CA GLY A 71 -6.29 0.51 -0.69
C GLY A 71 -5.22 -0.51 -0.38
N ALA A 72 -5.63 -1.79 -0.32
CA ALA A 72 -4.72 -2.92 -0.17
C ALA A 72 -5.20 -4.07 -1.05
N SER A 73 -4.40 -4.47 -2.05
CA SER A 73 -4.68 -5.59 -2.94
C SER A 73 -3.91 -6.84 -2.52
N ARG A 74 -4.56 -8.00 -2.71
CA ARG A 74 -3.94 -9.31 -2.51
C ARG A 74 -3.53 -9.97 -3.83
N ARG A 75 -4.01 -9.44 -4.95
CA ARG A 75 -3.81 -10.03 -6.27
C ARG A 75 -3.07 -9.08 -7.18
N MET A 76 -2.09 -9.59 -7.91
CA MET A 76 -1.25 -8.80 -8.81
C MET A 76 -2.05 -8.06 -9.88
N GLN A 77 -2.98 -8.75 -10.54
CA GLN A 77 -3.82 -8.16 -11.59
C GLN A 77 -4.72 -7.04 -11.07
N GLU A 78 -5.23 -7.18 -9.84
CA GLU A 78 -6.00 -6.14 -9.19
C GLU A 78 -5.11 -4.96 -8.81
N ALA A 79 -3.92 -5.22 -8.27
CA ALA A 79 -2.93 -4.21 -7.94
C ALA A 79 -2.55 -3.38 -9.17
N GLN A 80 -2.28 -4.02 -10.30
CA GLN A 80 -1.97 -3.34 -11.56
C GLN A 80 -3.08 -2.38 -11.98
N ARG A 81 -4.34 -2.85 -12.02
CA ARG A 81 -5.50 -2.01 -12.35
C ARG A 81 -5.65 -0.82 -11.41
N TRP A 82 -5.41 -1.03 -10.12
CA TRP A 82 -5.49 0.03 -9.13
C TRP A 82 -4.35 1.04 -9.25
N ILE A 83 -3.14 0.59 -9.59
CA ILE A 83 -2.03 1.49 -9.86
C ILE A 83 -2.36 2.42 -11.05
N GLU A 84 -2.87 1.85 -12.14
CA GLU A 84 -3.27 2.60 -13.33
C GLU A 84 -4.44 3.57 -13.06
N ALA A 85 -5.46 3.12 -12.30
CA ALA A 85 -6.66 3.90 -12.03
C ALA A 85 -6.46 4.96 -10.95
N LEU A 86 -5.76 4.63 -9.86
CA LEU A 86 -5.61 5.49 -8.68
C LEU A 86 -4.36 6.36 -8.75
N GLN A 87 -3.38 5.99 -9.60
CA GLN A 87 -2.10 6.69 -9.73
C GLN A 87 -1.50 7.03 -8.36
N PRO A 88 -1.18 6.01 -7.53
CA PRO A 88 -0.61 6.23 -6.22
C PRO A 88 0.73 6.97 -6.31
N ASP A 89 1.11 7.68 -5.28
CA ASP A 89 2.44 8.28 -5.16
C ASP A 89 3.48 7.22 -4.78
N ALA A 90 3.06 6.24 -3.96
CA ALA A 90 3.89 5.12 -3.55
C ALA A 90 3.13 3.80 -3.56
N VAL A 91 3.83 2.73 -3.90
CA VAL A 91 3.35 1.34 -3.79
C VAL A 91 4.21 0.62 -2.78
N LEU A 92 3.59 0.12 -1.71
CA LEU A 92 4.22 -0.77 -0.75
C LEU A 92 3.98 -2.20 -1.22
N LEU A 93 5.04 -2.88 -1.65
CA LEU A 93 4.98 -4.25 -2.16
C LEU A 93 5.57 -5.21 -1.12
N HIS A 94 4.72 -6.00 -0.48
CA HIS A 94 5.18 -7.02 0.44
C HIS A 94 5.58 -8.30 -0.29
N VAL A 95 6.78 -8.78 0.01
CA VAL A 95 7.37 -10.01 -0.53
C VAL A 95 7.66 -10.96 0.62
N ALA A 96 6.86 -12.01 0.74
CA ALA A 96 7.10 -13.06 1.71
C ALA A 96 8.23 -13.99 1.24
N ALA A 97 8.97 -14.59 2.16
CA ALA A 97 10.03 -15.55 1.83
C ALA A 97 9.51 -16.75 1.02
N SER A 98 8.26 -17.16 1.26
CA SER A 98 7.59 -18.27 0.57
C SER A 98 6.91 -17.91 -0.74
N ASP A 99 6.68 -16.61 -1.01
CA ASP A 99 5.94 -16.15 -2.19
C ASP A 99 6.56 -14.88 -2.77
N ARG A 100 7.32 -15.05 -3.84
CA ARG A 100 7.97 -13.96 -4.58
C ARG A 100 7.15 -13.51 -5.81
N ALA A 101 5.93 -13.97 -5.97
CA ALA A 101 5.08 -13.61 -7.12
C ALA A 101 4.94 -12.09 -7.27
N GLY A 102 4.95 -11.37 -6.13
CA GLY A 102 4.90 -9.91 -6.09
C GLY A 102 5.97 -9.22 -6.94
N LEU A 103 7.15 -9.80 -7.07
CA LEU A 103 8.26 -9.23 -7.82
C LEU A 103 7.95 -9.03 -9.30
N SER A 104 7.06 -9.87 -9.88
CA SER A 104 6.65 -9.73 -11.28
C SER A 104 5.93 -8.40 -11.59
N LEU A 105 5.45 -7.68 -10.55
CA LEU A 105 4.83 -6.39 -10.70
C LEU A 105 5.85 -5.25 -10.93
N LEU A 106 7.08 -5.41 -10.47
CA LEU A 106 8.10 -4.37 -10.52
C LEU A 106 8.40 -3.89 -11.95
N PRO A 107 8.70 -4.77 -12.94
CA PRO A 107 8.91 -4.32 -14.31
C PRO A 107 7.69 -3.62 -14.89
N THR A 108 6.49 -4.13 -14.60
CA THR A 108 5.25 -3.53 -15.08
C THR A 108 5.05 -2.11 -14.54
N ILE A 109 5.35 -1.89 -13.26
CA ILE A 109 5.26 -0.56 -12.63
C ILE A 109 6.32 0.38 -13.22
N ARG A 110 7.56 -0.10 -13.37
CA ARG A 110 8.68 0.68 -13.91
C ARG A 110 8.38 1.23 -15.31
N ASP A 111 7.70 0.43 -16.14
CA ASP A 111 7.42 0.76 -17.54
C ASP A 111 6.20 1.67 -17.72
N LEU A 112 5.53 2.08 -16.62
CA LEU A 112 4.46 3.06 -16.67
C LEU A 112 4.97 4.45 -17.07
N ARG A 113 4.14 5.24 -17.72
CA ARG A 113 4.47 6.62 -18.10
C ARG A 113 4.81 7.52 -16.90
N SER A 114 4.17 7.27 -15.77
CA SER A 114 4.39 7.98 -14.50
C SER A 114 4.44 6.95 -13.36
N PRO A 115 5.59 6.27 -13.17
CA PRO A 115 5.67 5.22 -12.19
C PRO A 115 5.62 5.78 -10.76
N PRO A 116 4.85 5.16 -9.86
CA PRO A 116 4.94 5.44 -8.43
C PRO A 116 6.28 5.00 -7.87
N VAL A 117 6.65 5.52 -6.70
CA VAL A 117 7.80 4.98 -5.96
C VAL A 117 7.42 3.62 -5.38
N VAL A 118 8.24 2.61 -5.64
CA VAL A 118 8.02 1.27 -5.10
C VAL A 118 8.93 1.02 -3.90
N VAL A 119 8.30 0.73 -2.77
CA VAL A 119 8.95 0.31 -1.52
C VAL A 119 8.65 -1.16 -1.32
N VAL A 120 9.69 -1.99 -1.39
CA VAL A 120 9.57 -3.42 -1.10
C VAL A 120 9.69 -3.64 0.40
N LEU A 121 8.73 -4.36 0.97
CA LEU A 121 8.70 -4.81 2.35
C LEU A 121 9.00 -6.32 2.34
N SER A 122 10.09 -6.78 2.94
CA SER A 122 10.47 -8.19 2.91
C SER A 122 10.75 -8.76 4.29
N GLU A 123 10.30 -10.00 4.49
CA GLU A 123 10.65 -10.82 5.64
C GLU A 123 11.98 -11.55 5.47
N GLU A 124 12.65 -11.35 4.34
CA GLU A 124 13.95 -11.94 4.01
C GLU A 124 14.97 -10.83 3.76
N SER A 125 16.09 -10.89 4.48
CA SER A 125 17.21 -9.95 4.36
C SER A 125 18.35 -10.53 3.53
N SER A 126 18.05 -10.96 2.29
CA SER A 126 19.02 -11.51 1.36
C SER A 126 19.53 -10.43 0.42
N ASP A 127 20.87 -10.29 0.29
CA ASP A 127 21.49 -9.35 -0.65
C ASP A 127 21.09 -9.65 -2.10
N THR A 128 20.95 -10.94 -2.43
CA THR A 128 20.49 -11.37 -3.76
C THR A 128 19.06 -10.89 -4.05
N LEU A 129 18.14 -11.01 -3.07
CA LEU A 129 16.78 -10.53 -3.24
C LEU A 129 16.75 -9.01 -3.36
N ARG A 130 17.52 -8.33 -2.53
CA ARG A 130 17.66 -6.88 -2.52
C ARG A 130 18.11 -6.37 -3.89
N GLU A 131 19.20 -6.92 -4.42
CA GLU A 131 19.73 -6.56 -5.72
C GLU A 131 18.73 -6.85 -6.85
N HIS A 132 18.07 -8.02 -6.81
CA HIS A 132 17.03 -8.35 -7.78
C HIS A 132 15.88 -7.34 -7.76
N CYS A 133 15.42 -6.92 -6.58
CA CYS A 133 14.38 -5.88 -6.44
C CYS A 133 14.83 -4.56 -7.05
N ARG A 134 16.06 -4.15 -6.77
CA ARG A 134 16.65 -2.92 -7.30
C ARG A 134 16.72 -2.94 -8.82
N GLU A 135 17.25 -3.99 -9.41
CA GLU A 135 17.36 -4.17 -10.87
C GLU A 135 15.99 -4.21 -11.55
N SER A 136 14.98 -4.76 -10.85
CA SER A 136 13.60 -4.84 -11.33
C SER A 136 12.84 -3.52 -11.21
N GLY A 137 13.40 -2.50 -10.55
CA GLY A 137 12.83 -1.15 -10.51
C GLY A 137 12.23 -0.72 -9.17
N ALA A 138 12.50 -1.45 -8.07
CA ALA A 138 12.20 -0.96 -6.73
C ALA A 138 13.18 0.17 -6.34
N GLN A 139 12.68 1.22 -5.68
CA GLN A 139 13.50 2.32 -5.22
C GLN A 139 13.94 2.19 -3.76
N VAL A 140 13.18 1.46 -2.95
CA VAL A 140 13.47 1.24 -1.53
C VAL A 140 13.20 -0.20 -1.17
N PHE A 141 14.05 -0.78 -0.32
CA PHE A 141 13.89 -2.10 0.26
C PHE A 141 13.92 -1.99 1.78
N LEU A 142 12.88 -2.47 2.45
CA LEU A 142 12.77 -2.49 3.91
C LEU A 142 12.72 -3.93 4.41
N ASP A 143 13.63 -4.25 5.31
CA ASP A 143 13.70 -5.51 6.02
C ASP A 143 12.72 -5.50 7.20
N MET A 144 11.68 -6.34 7.12
CA MET A 144 10.66 -6.47 8.16
C MET A 144 11.07 -7.46 9.28
N THR A 145 12.20 -8.16 9.16
CA THR A 145 12.67 -9.11 10.20
C THR A 145 13.16 -8.40 11.45
N ARG A 146 13.49 -7.13 11.33
CA ARG A 146 13.90 -6.31 12.46
C ARG A 146 12.67 -5.72 13.14
N PRO A 147 12.61 -5.72 14.48
CA PRO A 147 11.49 -5.15 15.24
C PRO A 147 11.30 -3.65 14.97
N GLU A 148 12.28 -3.02 14.41
CA GLU A 148 12.28 -1.63 14.00
C GLU A 148 11.75 -1.47 12.57
N CYS A 149 10.44 -1.78 12.35
CA CYS A 149 9.74 -1.25 11.18
C CYS A 149 9.69 0.30 11.18
N ASP A 150 10.56 0.92 11.98
CA ASP A 150 10.72 2.37 12.11
C ASP A 150 11.16 3.02 10.78
N GLY A 151 11.72 2.23 9.86
CA GLY A 151 12.08 2.70 8.53
C GLY A 151 10.90 3.13 7.66
N LEU A 152 9.72 2.49 7.77
CA LEU A 152 8.58 2.81 6.91
C LEU A 152 8.06 4.23 7.10
N PRO A 153 7.81 4.73 8.33
CA PRO A 153 7.42 6.13 8.54
C PRO A 153 8.45 7.12 8.01
N SER A 154 9.74 6.85 8.22
CA SER A 154 10.83 7.71 7.75
C SER A 154 10.91 7.76 6.21
N VAL A 155 10.79 6.62 5.55
CA VAL A 155 10.72 6.53 4.08
C VAL A 155 9.53 7.32 3.56
N LEU A 156 8.33 7.11 4.11
CA LEU A 156 7.13 7.81 3.68
C LEU A 156 7.20 9.32 3.93
N ALA A 157 7.81 9.76 5.04
CA ALA A 157 8.06 11.17 5.32
C ALA A 157 8.97 11.80 4.26
N THR A 158 10.03 11.10 3.87
CA THR A 158 10.94 11.57 2.81
C THR A 158 10.23 11.65 1.46
N LEU A 159 9.46 10.62 1.07
CA LEU A 159 8.70 10.65 -0.17
C LEU A 159 7.68 11.79 -0.21
N TRP A 160 7.01 12.06 0.90
CA TRP A 160 6.08 13.17 1.02
C TRP A 160 6.79 14.52 0.91
N TYR A 161 7.96 14.65 1.53
CA TYR A 161 8.80 15.84 1.44
C TYR A 161 9.29 16.07 0.00
N ASP A 162 9.82 15.03 -0.65
CA ASP A 162 10.35 15.09 -2.02
C ASP A 162 9.29 15.46 -3.04
N ARG A 163 8.06 15.01 -2.84
CA ARG A 163 6.93 15.39 -3.68
C ARG A 163 6.67 16.90 -3.65
N ARG A 164 6.93 17.54 -2.53
CA ARG A 164 6.81 19.01 -2.36
C ARG A 164 8.03 19.77 -2.87
N HIS A 165 9.17 19.10 -2.97
CA HIS A 165 10.44 19.70 -3.35
C HIS A 165 11.10 18.89 -4.47
N PRO A 166 10.51 18.87 -5.68
CA PRO A 166 10.95 17.99 -6.77
C PRO A 166 12.42 18.20 -7.18
N GLN A 167 12.96 19.39 -6.94
CA GLN A 167 14.37 19.70 -7.22
C GLN A 167 15.36 18.95 -6.31
N ARG A 168 14.92 18.44 -5.17
CA ARG A 168 15.74 17.69 -4.19
C ARG A 168 15.53 16.18 -4.25
N ARG A 169 14.58 15.71 -5.05
CA ARG A 169 14.19 14.30 -5.11
C ARG A 169 15.36 13.36 -5.43
N ALA A 170 16.23 13.75 -6.36
CA ALA A 170 17.37 12.92 -6.74
C ALA A 170 18.35 12.71 -5.58
N GLN A 171 18.65 13.76 -4.81
CA GLN A 171 19.58 13.71 -3.68
C GLN A 171 19.04 12.91 -2.49
N ASN A 172 17.74 12.98 -2.23
CA ASN A 172 17.13 12.33 -1.08
C ASN A 172 16.88 10.83 -1.32
N LEU A 173 16.56 10.41 -2.54
CA LEU A 173 16.41 9.00 -2.89
C LEU A 173 17.75 8.26 -2.78
N GLU A 174 18.87 8.89 -3.07
CA GLU A 174 20.21 8.33 -2.83
C GLU A 174 20.45 8.12 -1.32
N HIS A 175 19.98 9.02 -0.47
CA HIS A 175 20.11 8.89 0.99
C HIS A 175 19.24 7.77 1.58
N ILE A 176 18.02 7.55 1.03
CA ILE A 176 17.16 6.43 1.43
C ILE A 176 17.68 5.13 0.82
N GLY A 177 18.28 5.19 -0.37
CA GLY A 177 18.91 4.07 -1.06
C GLY A 177 20.13 3.48 -0.33
N LEU A 178 20.68 4.16 0.68
CA LEU A 178 21.75 3.62 1.54
C LEU A 178 21.29 2.48 2.47
N GLN A 179 20.02 2.08 2.40
CA GLN A 179 19.53 0.84 3.04
C GLN A 179 19.54 -0.37 2.08
N TRP A 180 20.18 -0.21 0.91
CA TRP A 180 20.41 -1.31 -0.03
C TRP A 180 21.52 -2.22 0.43
#